data_2aa7390e10ce9fba95688f3a65755aee
#
_entry.id   2aa7390e10ce9fba95688f3a65755aee
#
_cell.length_a   1.000
_cell.length_b   1.000
_cell.length_c   1.000
_cell.angle_alpha   90.00
_cell.angle_beta   90.00
_cell.angle_gamma   90.00
#
_symmetry.space_group_name_H-M   'P 1'
#
loop_
_entity.id
_entity.type
_entity.pdbx_description
1 polymer ?
#
loop_
_entity_poly.entity_id
_entity_poly.type
_entity_poly.pdbx_seq_one_letter_code
_entity_poly.pdbx_strand_id
1 'polypeptide(L)'
;GDEVERIIREVRPDLEFEVVSNPEFLREGAAIGDFKRPDRIVVGTDVEWAREVMRAVYRPLFLNESPILFTSRRSSELIKYAANAFLATKITFINEMADLCEKLGANVQDVSRGIGLDNRIGSKFLHAGPGYGGSCFPKDTLALLKTAQDNDTPVRIVEAVVQANDLR
;
A
#
# COMPACT_ATOMS: atom_id res chain seq x y z
N GLY A 1 -0.44 -14.18 -7.35
CA GLY A 1 -1.65 -14.77 -7.96
C GLY A 1 -1.34 -15.87 -8.95
N ASP A 2 -0.46 -15.65 -9.91
CA ASP A 2 -0.17 -16.60 -11.00
C ASP A 2 0.36 -17.95 -10.47
N GLU A 3 1.23 -17.94 -9.47
CA GLU A 3 1.76 -19.15 -8.85
C GLU A 3 0.68 -19.96 -8.10
N VAL A 4 -0.23 -19.28 -7.42
CA VAL A 4 -1.37 -19.93 -6.76
C VAL A 4 -2.27 -20.60 -7.80
N GLU A 5 -2.56 -19.92 -8.90
CA GLU A 5 -3.33 -20.50 -10.01
C GLU A 5 -2.65 -21.73 -10.61
N ARG A 6 -1.32 -21.65 -10.86
CA ARG A 6 -0.53 -22.77 -11.37
C ARG A 6 -0.65 -23.99 -10.46
N ILE A 7 -0.45 -23.81 -9.17
CA ILE A 7 -0.51 -24.91 -8.18
C ILE A 7 -1.91 -25.53 -8.13
N ILE A 8 -2.98 -24.72 -8.13
CA ILE A 8 -4.35 -25.27 -8.12
C ILE A 8 -4.62 -26.07 -9.37
N ARG A 9 -4.22 -25.57 -10.57
CA ARG A 9 -4.41 -26.29 -11.83
C ARG A 9 -3.63 -27.61 -11.89
N GLU A 10 -2.45 -27.69 -11.30
CA GLU A 10 -1.67 -28.92 -11.21
C GLU A 10 -2.32 -29.97 -10.30
N VAL A 11 -2.85 -29.53 -9.14
CA VAL A 11 -3.47 -30.45 -8.16
C VAL A 11 -4.90 -30.83 -8.55
N ARG A 12 -5.65 -29.90 -9.14
CA ARG A 12 -7.06 -30.05 -9.50
C ARG A 12 -7.34 -29.47 -10.89
N PRO A 13 -6.89 -30.17 -11.96
CA PRO A 13 -7.07 -29.70 -13.33
C PRO A 13 -8.54 -29.68 -13.78
N ASP A 14 -9.41 -30.39 -13.10
CA ASP A 14 -10.84 -30.50 -13.31
C ASP A 14 -11.66 -29.36 -12.70
N LEU A 15 -11.05 -28.55 -11.82
CA LEU A 15 -11.75 -27.53 -11.07
C LEU A 15 -11.92 -26.25 -11.91
N GLU A 16 -13.15 -25.76 -11.97
CA GLU A 16 -13.43 -24.39 -12.44
C GLU A 16 -13.26 -23.42 -11.29
N PHE A 17 -12.29 -22.52 -11.40
CA PHE A 17 -11.98 -21.54 -10.36
C PHE A 17 -11.37 -20.26 -10.95
N GLU A 18 -11.36 -19.21 -10.16
CA GLU A 18 -10.65 -17.96 -10.44
C GLU A 18 -9.86 -17.53 -9.22
N VAL A 19 -8.62 -17.08 -9.44
CA VAL A 19 -7.77 -16.50 -8.40
C VAL A 19 -7.87 -14.99 -8.45
N VAL A 20 -8.44 -14.41 -7.41
CA VAL A 20 -8.65 -12.97 -7.28
C VAL A 20 -7.61 -12.38 -6.34
N SER A 21 -6.95 -11.28 -6.75
CA SER A 21 -6.13 -10.47 -5.84
C SER A 21 -7.02 -9.44 -5.14
N ASN A 22 -7.07 -9.50 -3.82
CA ASN A 22 -7.87 -8.56 -3.04
C ASN A 22 -7.04 -8.07 -1.84
N PRO A 23 -6.14 -7.09 -2.06
CA PRO A 23 -5.24 -6.61 -1.03
C PRO A 23 -5.99 -5.85 0.06
N GLU A 24 -5.52 -6.00 1.30
CA GLU A 24 -5.97 -5.22 2.44
C GLU A 24 -5.15 -3.94 2.60
N PHE A 25 -5.76 -2.89 3.18
CA PHE A 25 -5.13 -1.60 3.47
C PHE A 25 -5.36 -1.20 4.94
N LEU A 26 -5.34 -2.18 5.83
CA LEU A 26 -5.65 -2.01 7.24
C LEU A 26 -4.44 -1.43 8.00
N ARG A 27 -4.73 -0.59 9.00
CA ARG A 27 -3.72 -0.06 9.92
C ARG A 27 -3.70 -0.87 11.20
N GLU A 28 -2.52 -1.16 11.71
CA GLU A 28 -2.34 -1.76 13.04
C GLU A 28 -3.01 -0.87 14.10
N GLY A 29 -3.76 -1.50 15.00
CA GLY A 29 -4.54 -0.81 16.03
C GLY A 29 -5.88 -0.22 15.57
N ALA A 30 -6.14 -0.13 14.27
CA ALA A 30 -7.39 0.42 13.71
C ALA A 30 -8.09 -0.52 12.71
N ALA A 31 -7.61 -1.75 12.55
CA ALA A 31 -7.99 -2.68 11.48
C ALA A 31 -9.51 -2.94 11.38
N ILE A 32 -10.22 -3.08 12.49
CA ILE A 32 -11.67 -3.30 12.49
C ILE A 32 -12.41 -2.10 11.90
N GLY A 33 -11.99 -0.88 12.28
CA GLY A 33 -12.58 0.36 11.75
C GLY A 33 -12.30 0.52 10.26
N ASP A 34 -11.05 0.28 9.85
CA ASP A 34 -10.61 0.37 8.46
C ASP A 34 -11.30 -0.68 7.58
N PHE A 35 -11.55 -1.89 8.10
CA PHE A 35 -12.29 -2.92 7.38
C PHE A 35 -13.77 -2.56 7.20
N LYS A 36 -14.41 -2.04 8.25
CA LYS A 36 -15.83 -1.67 8.20
C LYS A 36 -16.12 -0.43 7.36
N ARG A 37 -15.15 0.47 7.24
CA ARG A 37 -15.25 1.73 6.50
C ARG A 37 -13.97 1.97 5.70
N PRO A 38 -13.69 1.12 4.70
CA PRO A 38 -12.49 1.27 3.90
C PRO A 38 -12.58 2.52 3.00
N ASP A 39 -11.47 3.22 2.86
CA ASP A 39 -11.34 4.32 1.89
C ASP A 39 -11.55 3.80 0.45
N ARG A 40 -11.21 2.54 0.21
CA ARG A 40 -11.37 1.83 -1.07
C ARG A 40 -11.26 0.31 -0.90
N ILE A 41 -11.88 -0.41 -1.81
CA ILE A 41 -11.73 -1.85 -1.98
C ILE A 41 -11.10 -2.08 -3.36
N VAL A 42 -10.03 -2.86 -3.44
CA VAL A 42 -9.37 -3.19 -4.72
C VAL A 42 -9.56 -4.67 -5.01
N VAL A 43 -10.05 -4.99 -6.21
CA VAL A 43 -10.32 -6.36 -6.65
C VAL A 43 -9.65 -6.59 -8.00
N GLY A 44 -8.68 -7.48 -8.02
CA GLY A 44 -7.89 -7.84 -9.20
C GLY A 44 -8.38 -9.12 -9.83
N THR A 45 -9.21 -9.01 -10.86
CA THR A 45 -9.61 -10.10 -11.76
C THR A 45 -10.17 -9.53 -13.06
N ASP A 46 -9.95 -10.23 -14.15
CA ASP A 46 -10.52 -9.90 -15.48
C ASP A 46 -11.78 -10.72 -15.78
N VAL A 47 -12.16 -11.65 -14.90
CA VAL A 47 -13.29 -12.57 -15.06
C VAL A 47 -14.57 -11.99 -14.45
N GLU A 48 -15.62 -11.81 -15.25
CA GLU A 48 -16.84 -11.08 -14.81
C GLU A 48 -17.61 -11.82 -13.71
N TRP A 49 -17.77 -13.14 -13.80
CA TRP A 49 -18.47 -13.86 -12.72
C TRP A 49 -17.74 -13.72 -11.37
N ALA A 50 -16.40 -13.67 -11.37
CA ALA A 50 -15.62 -13.44 -10.15
C ALA A 50 -15.83 -12.02 -9.60
N ARG A 51 -15.96 -11.00 -10.48
CA ARG A 51 -16.32 -9.63 -10.08
C ARG A 51 -17.70 -9.59 -9.42
N GLU A 52 -18.69 -10.31 -9.98
CA GLU A 52 -20.03 -10.39 -9.38
C GLU A 52 -20.00 -11.02 -7.99
N VAL A 53 -19.25 -12.12 -7.82
CA VAL A 53 -19.05 -12.74 -6.50
C VAL A 53 -18.42 -11.73 -5.52
N MET A 54 -17.37 -11.01 -5.93
CA MET A 54 -16.72 -10.02 -5.07
C MET A 54 -17.64 -8.82 -4.75
N ARG A 55 -18.48 -8.37 -5.69
CA ARG A 55 -19.52 -7.37 -5.39
C ARG A 55 -20.49 -7.88 -4.33
N ALA A 56 -20.93 -9.14 -4.41
CA ALA A 56 -21.81 -9.73 -3.41
C ALA A 56 -21.14 -9.85 -2.04
N VAL A 57 -19.86 -10.25 -1.96
CA VAL A 57 -19.08 -10.33 -0.72
C VAL A 57 -18.99 -8.96 -0.03
N TYR A 58 -18.72 -7.89 -0.80
CA TYR A 58 -18.55 -6.55 -0.27
C TYR A 58 -19.85 -5.73 -0.17
N ARG A 59 -20.99 -6.29 -0.60
CA ARG A 59 -22.28 -5.62 -0.55
C ARG A 59 -22.62 -4.98 0.81
N PRO A 60 -22.32 -5.60 1.97
CA PRO A 60 -22.59 -4.96 3.27
C PRO A 60 -21.83 -3.65 3.50
N LEU A 61 -20.72 -3.43 2.81
CA LEU A 61 -19.90 -2.21 2.92
C LEU A 61 -20.35 -1.10 1.97
N PHE A 62 -21.20 -1.38 0.98
CA PHE A 62 -21.76 -0.35 0.08
C PHE A 62 -22.60 0.69 0.80
N LEU A 63 -23.17 0.36 1.94
CA LEU A 63 -23.90 1.30 2.78
C LEU A 63 -23.04 2.49 3.24
N ASN A 64 -21.70 2.37 3.17
CA ASN A 64 -20.74 3.39 3.50
C ASN A 64 -20.14 4.07 2.26
N GLU A 65 -20.70 3.82 1.06
CA GLU A 65 -20.23 4.38 -0.23
C GLU A 65 -18.75 4.09 -0.56
N SER A 66 -18.18 3.03 0.03
CA SER A 66 -16.78 2.67 -0.23
C SER A 66 -16.60 2.24 -1.68
N PRO A 67 -15.75 2.91 -2.48
CA PRO A 67 -15.58 2.58 -3.88
C PRO A 67 -14.89 1.22 -4.05
N ILE A 68 -15.40 0.40 -4.97
CA ILE A 68 -14.74 -0.83 -5.42
C ILE A 68 -14.05 -0.54 -6.76
N LEU A 69 -12.73 -0.69 -6.78
CA LEU A 69 -11.93 -0.62 -7.98
C LEU A 69 -11.67 -2.04 -8.51
N PHE A 70 -12.23 -2.35 -9.68
CA PHE A 70 -11.89 -3.57 -10.41
C PHE A 70 -10.73 -3.31 -11.37
N THR A 71 -9.73 -4.17 -11.34
CA THR A 71 -8.54 -4.06 -12.18
C THR A 71 -7.95 -5.45 -12.45
N SER A 72 -6.88 -5.54 -13.23
CA SER A 72 -6.18 -6.81 -13.42
C SER A 72 -5.55 -7.30 -12.09
N ARG A 73 -5.33 -8.62 -11.98
CA ARG A 73 -4.69 -9.22 -10.81
C ARG A 73 -3.33 -8.61 -10.50
N ARG A 74 -2.49 -8.43 -11.52
CA ARG A 74 -1.16 -7.83 -11.37
C ARG A 74 -1.20 -6.37 -10.92
N SER A 75 -2.12 -5.57 -11.48
CA SER A 75 -2.31 -4.19 -11.04
C SER A 75 -2.78 -4.11 -9.59
N SER A 76 -3.71 -4.99 -9.20
CA SER A 76 -4.19 -5.07 -7.81
C SER A 76 -3.07 -5.38 -6.82
N GLU A 77 -2.20 -6.36 -7.15
CA GLU A 77 -1.03 -6.71 -6.34
C GLU A 77 -0.06 -5.52 -6.23
N LEU A 78 0.24 -4.86 -7.35
CA LEU A 78 1.16 -3.71 -7.38
C LEU A 78 0.61 -2.51 -6.62
N ILE A 79 -0.69 -2.25 -6.64
CA ILE A 79 -1.34 -1.14 -5.90
C ILE A 79 -1.01 -1.22 -4.40
N LYS A 80 -1.01 -2.42 -3.81
CA LYS A 80 -0.68 -2.60 -2.39
C LYS A 80 0.75 -2.15 -2.08
N TYR A 81 1.73 -2.64 -2.85
CA TYR A 81 3.14 -2.31 -2.65
C TYR A 81 3.42 -0.83 -2.93
N ALA A 82 2.86 -0.29 -4.01
CA ALA A 82 3.03 1.11 -4.37
C ALA A 82 2.45 2.05 -3.29
N ALA A 83 1.26 1.74 -2.75
CA ALA A 83 0.67 2.52 -1.68
C ALA A 83 1.54 2.52 -0.43
N ASN A 84 2.01 1.36 0.03
CA ASN A 84 2.85 1.27 1.22
C ASN A 84 4.23 1.91 1.02
N ALA A 85 4.85 1.77 -0.16
CA ALA A 85 6.10 2.44 -0.48
C ALA A 85 5.93 3.98 -0.51
N PHE A 86 4.81 4.49 -1.02
CA PHE A 86 4.52 5.92 -1.00
C PHE A 86 4.32 6.46 0.42
N LEU A 87 3.62 5.72 1.29
CA LEU A 87 3.47 6.10 2.69
C LEU A 87 4.82 6.08 3.43
N ALA A 88 5.66 5.07 3.19
CA ALA A 88 7.03 5.02 3.71
C ALA A 88 7.87 6.21 3.23
N THR A 89 7.71 6.63 1.97
CA THR A 89 8.36 7.83 1.42
C THR A 89 7.96 9.09 2.19
N LYS A 90 6.68 9.27 2.51
CA LYS A 90 6.20 10.43 3.29
C LYS A 90 6.82 10.46 4.68
N ILE A 91 6.92 9.31 5.36
CA ILE A 91 7.52 9.19 6.69
C ILE A 91 9.02 9.54 6.61
N THR A 92 9.75 8.95 5.66
CA THR A 92 11.18 9.21 5.49
C THR A 92 11.43 10.66 5.14
N PHE A 93 10.65 11.25 4.24
CA PHE A 93 10.75 12.65 3.87
C PHE A 93 10.60 13.58 5.09
N ILE A 94 9.56 13.40 5.90
CA ILE A 94 9.36 14.30 7.07
C ILE A 94 10.41 14.08 8.15
N ASN A 95 10.99 12.89 8.22
CA ASN A 95 12.11 12.59 9.11
C ASN A 95 13.37 13.35 8.69
N GLU A 96 13.72 13.37 7.41
CA GLU A 96 14.84 14.19 6.90
C GLU A 96 14.57 15.68 7.10
N MET A 97 13.31 16.14 6.93
CA MET A 97 12.94 17.52 7.24
C MET A 97 13.10 17.83 8.73
N ALA A 98 12.87 16.87 9.64
CA ALA A 98 13.10 17.06 11.06
C ALA A 98 14.59 17.32 11.37
N ASP A 99 15.48 16.52 10.79
CA ASP A 99 16.91 16.68 10.95
C ASP A 99 17.40 18.04 10.41
N LEU A 100 16.86 18.47 9.28
CA LEU A 100 17.15 19.81 8.74
C LEU A 100 16.58 20.93 9.62
N CYS A 101 15.37 20.78 10.14
CA CYS A 101 14.76 21.75 11.06
C CYS A 101 15.61 21.94 12.32
N GLU A 102 16.17 20.89 12.88
CA GLU A 102 17.10 20.98 14.04
C GLU A 102 18.31 21.85 13.73
N LYS A 103 18.86 21.77 12.52
CA LYS A 103 20.03 22.60 12.12
C LYS A 103 19.66 24.04 11.82
N LEU A 104 18.44 24.28 11.34
CA LEU A 104 17.98 25.62 10.97
C LEU A 104 17.24 26.36 12.10
N GLY A 105 16.98 25.71 13.23
CA GLY A 105 16.17 26.27 14.32
C GLY A 105 14.68 26.38 13.92
N ALA A 106 14.22 25.58 12.98
CA ALA A 106 12.81 25.51 12.55
C ALA A 106 12.05 24.44 13.33
N ASN A 107 10.71 24.51 13.31
CA ASN A 107 9.85 23.52 13.95
C ASN A 107 9.25 22.58 12.92
N VAL A 108 9.63 21.31 12.98
CA VAL A 108 9.12 20.28 12.03
C VAL A 108 7.61 20.09 12.12
N GLN A 109 6.99 20.33 13.26
CA GLN A 109 5.52 20.22 13.39
C GLN A 109 4.82 21.32 12.60
N ASP A 110 5.40 22.52 12.56
CA ASP A 110 4.86 23.62 11.73
C ASP A 110 5.09 23.36 10.25
N VAL A 111 6.25 22.81 9.87
CA VAL A 111 6.54 22.38 8.50
C VAL A 111 5.54 21.29 8.07
N SER A 112 5.40 20.24 8.86
CA SER A 112 4.45 19.14 8.61
C SER A 112 3.02 19.65 8.46
N ARG A 113 2.57 20.52 9.37
CA ARG A 113 1.25 21.11 9.30
C ARG A 113 1.09 22.00 8.06
N GLY A 114 2.09 22.84 7.78
CA GLY A 114 2.07 23.77 6.64
C GLY A 114 1.92 23.04 5.30
N ILE A 115 2.78 22.04 5.04
CA ILE A 115 2.68 21.25 3.81
C ILE A 115 1.44 20.35 3.78
N GLY A 116 1.01 19.84 4.94
CA GLY A 116 -0.14 18.95 5.06
C GLY A 116 -1.49 19.63 4.80
N LEU A 117 -1.57 20.97 4.87
CA LEU A 117 -2.76 21.75 4.50
C LEU A 117 -3.00 21.76 2.97
N ASP A 118 -1.97 21.51 2.17
CA ASP A 118 -2.16 21.30 0.74
C ASP A 118 -2.82 19.94 0.49
N ASN A 119 -4.05 19.95 -0.05
CA ASN A 119 -4.83 18.74 -0.32
C ASN A 119 -4.14 17.77 -1.29
N ARG A 120 -3.20 18.23 -2.11
CA ARG A 120 -2.40 17.37 -3.00
C ARG A 120 -1.39 16.53 -2.22
N ILE A 121 -0.97 16.99 -1.04
CA ILE A 121 -0.04 16.30 -0.13
C ILE A 121 -0.80 15.56 0.97
N GLY A 122 -1.70 16.26 1.66
CA GLY A 122 -2.48 15.74 2.78
C GLY A 122 -1.65 15.56 4.05
N SER A 123 -2.28 15.70 5.21
CA SER A 123 -1.62 15.72 6.52
C SER A 123 -1.20 14.34 7.05
N LYS A 124 -1.77 13.25 6.51
CA LYS A 124 -1.48 11.89 7.00
C LYS A 124 -0.06 11.44 6.63
N PHE A 125 0.59 10.71 7.53
CA PHE A 125 1.95 10.17 7.36
C PHE A 125 3.07 11.23 7.27
N LEU A 126 2.86 12.40 7.90
CA LEU A 126 3.83 13.49 8.03
C LEU A 126 4.24 13.72 9.49
N HIS A 127 4.28 12.66 10.32
CA HIS A 127 4.76 12.73 11.70
C HIS A 127 6.21 12.27 11.74
N ALA A 128 7.12 13.17 12.13
CA ALA A 128 8.51 12.83 12.33
C ALA A 128 8.69 11.90 13.55
N GLY A 129 9.60 10.95 13.43
CA GLY A 129 9.89 9.95 14.44
C GLY A 129 11.18 9.18 14.13
N PRO A 130 11.40 8.01 14.78
CA PRO A 130 12.64 7.24 14.60
C PRO A 130 12.77 6.53 13.26
N GLY A 131 11.76 6.58 12.42
CA GLY A 131 11.66 5.89 11.13
C GLY A 131 10.35 5.13 11.02
N TYR A 132 10.12 4.52 9.85
CA TYR A 132 9.03 3.56 9.70
C TYR A 132 9.51 2.16 10.11
N GLY A 133 8.59 1.37 10.64
CA GLY A 133 8.81 0.00 11.06
C GLY A 133 7.53 -0.82 10.95
N GLY A 134 7.33 -1.73 11.90
CA GLY A 134 6.22 -2.67 11.89
C GLY A 134 6.42 -3.80 10.89
N SER A 135 5.38 -4.58 10.66
CA SER A 135 5.44 -5.76 9.79
C SER A 135 5.25 -5.43 8.30
N CYS A 136 4.55 -4.34 7.96
CA CYS A 136 4.12 -4.05 6.59
C CYS A 136 5.14 -3.23 5.80
N PHE A 137 5.52 -2.04 6.27
CA PHE A 137 6.37 -1.15 5.48
C PHE A 137 7.72 -1.75 5.10
N PRO A 138 8.51 -2.34 6.04
CA PRO A 138 9.79 -2.94 5.67
C PRO A 138 9.62 -4.09 4.67
N LYS A 139 8.68 -4.98 4.93
CA LYS A 139 8.42 -6.14 4.07
C LYS A 139 7.99 -5.72 2.66
N ASP A 140 7.07 -4.76 2.55
CA ASP A 140 6.46 -4.38 1.27
C ASP A 140 7.41 -3.51 0.43
N THR A 141 8.21 -2.64 1.05
CA THR A 141 9.24 -1.88 0.33
C THR A 141 10.32 -2.79 -0.22
N LEU A 142 10.81 -3.75 0.57
CA LEU A 142 11.80 -4.73 0.12
C LEU A 142 11.25 -5.67 -0.97
N ALA A 143 9.99 -6.10 -0.85
CA ALA A 143 9.33 -6.92 -1.88
C ALA A 143 9.18 -6.15 -3.20
N LEU A 144 8.86 -4.84 -3.14
CA LEU A 144 8.80 -3.99 -4.33
C LEU A 144 10.18 -3.82 -4.98
N LEU A 145 11.24 -3.61 -4.17
CA LEU A 145 12.62 -3.55 -4.67
C LEU A 145 13.02 -4.86 -5.36
N LYS A 146 12.74 -5.99 -4.73
CA LYS A 146 13.03 -7.30 -5.30
C LYS A 146 12.29 -7.51 -6.63
N THR A 147 11.00 -7.17 -6.67
CA THR A 147 10.20 -7.26 -7.90
C THR A 147 10.77 -6.38 -9.01
N ALA A 148 11.21 -5.17 -8.67
CA ALA A 148 11.83 -4.24 -9.61
C ALA A 148 13.15 -4.78 -10.17
N GLN A 149 14.00 -5.36 -9.30
CA GLN A 149 15.26 -6.00 -9.70
C GLN A 149 15.02 -7.20 -10.61
N ASP A 150 14.06 -8.07 -10.29
CA ASP A 150 13.72 -9.25 -11.09
C ASP A 150 13.16 -8.90 -12.49
N ASN A 151 12.77 -7.64 -12.69
CA ASN A 151 12.25 -7.10 -13.96
C ASN A 151 13.17 -6.04 -14.58
N ASP A 152 14.42 -5.93 -14.15
CA ASP A 152 15.42 -4.97 -14.66
C ASP A 152 14.91 -3.52 -14.69
N THR A 153 14.03 -3.14 -13.75
CA THR A 153 13.39 -1.83 -13.70
C THR A 153 13.63 -1.20 -12.31
N PRO A 154 14.67 -0.40 -12.11
CA PRO A 154 14.99 0.13 -10.78
C PRO A 154 13.97 1.16 -10.31
N VAL A 155 13.53 1.02 -9.06
CA VAL A 155 12.64 1.97 -8.35
C VAL A 155 13.48 2.83 -7.40
N ARG A 156 14.27 3.73 -7.94
CA ARG A 156 15.31 4.51 -7.24
C ARG A 156 14.81 5.30 -6.05
N ILE A 157 13.58 5.84 -6.09
CA ILE A 157 12.99 6.55 -4.97
C ILE A 157 12.80 5.61 -3.79
N VAL A 158 12.29 4.41 -4.01
CA VAL A 158 12.06 3.41 -2.94
C VAL A 158 13.39 2.90 -2.39
N GLU A 159 14.42 2.72 -3.23
CA GLU A 159 15.78 2.39 -2.79
C GLU A 159 16.33 3.45 -1.82
N ALA A 160 16.23 4.73 -2.19
CA ALA A 160 16.67 5.84 -1.35
C ALA A 160 15.89 5.91 -0.02
N VAL A 161 14.58 5.66 -0.06
CA VAL A 161 13.72 5.64 1.14
C VAL A 161 14.13 4.53 2.10
N VAL A 162 14.38 3.32 1.60
CA VAL A 162 14.85 2.19 2.43
C VAL A 162 16.20 2.52 3.06
N GLN A 163 17.16 2.98 2.26
CA GLN A 163 18.49 3.35 2.74
C GLN A 163 18.43 4.47 3.81
N ALA A 164 17.65 5.52 3.57
CA ALA A 164 17.52 6.63 4.51
C ALA A 164 16.86 6.18 5.84
N ASN A 165 15.88 5.28 5.77
CA ASN A 165 15.26 4.72 6.97
C ASN A 165 16.20 3.82 7.77
N ASP A 166 17.05 3.04 7.10
CA ASP A 166 18.01 2.14 7.75
C ASP A 166 19.16 2.90 8.43
N LEU A 167 19.48 4.10 7.93
CA LEU A 167 20.55 4.97 8.49
C LEU A 167 20.07 5.80 9.69
N ARG A 168 18.76 5.88 9.93
CA ARG A 168 18.17 6.66 11.01
C ARG A 168 18.11 5.88 12.32
#